data_2847168bac733c6579327e4d953d3a7b
#
_entry.id   2847168bac733c6579327e4d953d3a7b
#
_cell.length_a   1.000
_cell.length_b   1.000
_cell.length_c   1.000
_cell.angle_alpha   90.00
_cell.angle_beta   90.00
_cell.angle_gamma   90.00
#
_symmetry.space_group_name_H-M   'P 1'
#
loop_
_entity.id
_entity.type
_entity.pdbx_description
1 polymer ?
#
loop_
_entity_poly.entity_id
_entity_poly.type
_entity_poly.pdbx_seq_one_letter_code
_entity_poly.pdbx_strand_id
1 'polypeptide(L)'
;MGRFSDQVHQRLSGNSQEPSKDIEFSCGNCLNIFTFVYSDIYLKGSGDIEFVPEPTCPRCGASEELVFTDYGQGKIEVMLFSGLIRKAR
;
A
#
# COMPACT_ATOMS: atom_id res chain seq x y z
N MET A 1 5.67 -34.72 2.26
CA MET A 1 5.43 -34.04 2.01
C MET A 1 5.62 -32.99 2.71
N GLY A 2 5.77 -32.83 3.47
CA GLY A 2 5.99 -31.66 4.11
C GLY A 2 6.69 -30.66 3.33
N ARG A 3 7.16 -31.00 2.24
CA ARG A 3 7.89 -30.14 1.54
C ARG A 3 7.14 -29.02 1.11
N PHE A 4 6.03 -29.16 0.79
CA PHE A 4 5.25 -28.07 0.38
C PHE A 4 5.18 -27.05 1.47
N SER A 5 4.87 -27.43 2.65
CA SER A 5 4.77 -26.46 3.69
C SER A 5 6.14 -25.93 4.05
N ASP A 6 7.15 -26.73 3.88
CA ASP A 6 8.46 -26.22 4.18
C ASP A 6 8.83 -25.09 3.28
N GLN A 7 8.49 -25.19 2.02
CA GLN A 7 8.80 -24.12 1.13
C GLN A 7 8.10 -22.87 1.50
N VAL A 8 6.88 -22.98 1.89
CA VAL A 8 6.13 -21.82 2.28
C VAL A 8 6.77 -21.16 3.47
N HIS A 9 7.14 -21.94 4.43
CA HIS A 9 7.74 -21.38 5.60
C HIS A 9 9.04 -20.68 5.31
N GLN A 10 9.82 -21.26 4.46
CA GLN A 10 11.07 -20.65 4.17
C GLN A 10 10.91 -19.31 3.53
N ARG A 11 9.95 -19.22 2.63
CA ARG A 11 9.75 -17.98 2.02
C ARG A 11 9.30 -16.96 2.99
N LEU A 12 8.43 -17.32 3.87
CA LEU A 12 7.93 -16.37 4.82
C LEU A 12 8.99 -15.94 5.79
N SER A 13 9.77 -16.86 6.27
CA SER A 13 10.72 -16.49 7.28
C SER A 13 11.93 -15.80 6.69
N GLY A 14 12.20 -16.03 5.46
CA GLY A 14 13.44 -15.53 4.92
C GLY A 14 13.42 -14.09 4.56
N ASN A 15 12.27 -13.56 4.25
CA ASN A 15 12.27 -12.22 3.77
C ASN A 15 11.02 -11.46 4.05
N SER A 16 10.33 -11.83 5.04
CA SER A 16 9.06 -11.19 5.27
C SER A 16 9.14 -10.10 6.30
N GLN A 17 10.31 -9.61 6.56
CA GLN A 17 10.45 -8.63 7.60
C GLN A 17 9.72 -7.36 7.29
N GLU A 18 9.65 -6.97 6.04
CA GLU A 18 9.04 -5.71 5.71
C GLU A 18 7.97 -5.91 4.68
N PRO A 19 6.86 -5.23 4.85
CA PRO A 19 5.81 -5.30 3.83
C PRO A 19 6.28 -4.56 2.59
N SER A 20 5.74 -4.93 1.47
CA SER A 20 6.06 -4.23 0.25
C SER A 20 5.49 -2.82 0.33
N LYS A 21 6.15 -1.90 -0.35
CA LYS A 21 5.74 -0.51 -0.33
C LYS A 21 4.87 -0.23 -1.54
N ASP A 22 3.70 -0.84 -1.57
CA ASP A 22 2.78 -0.62 -2.64
C ASP A 22 1.36 -0.64 -2.11
N ILE A 23 0.50 0.05 -2.80
CA ILE A 23 -0.90 0.19 -2.41
C ILE A 23 -1.74 0.15 -3.67
N GLU A 24 -2.88 -0.50 -3.60
CA GLU A 24 -3.78 -0.57 -4.73
C GLU A 24 -4.76 0.58 -4.70
N PHE A 25 -4.85 1.28 -5.81
CA PHE A 25 -5.74 2.41 -5.97
C PHE A 25 -6.74 2.16 -7.09
N SER A 26 -7.86 2.83 -6.99
CA SER A 26 -8.82 2.88 -8.06
C SER A 26 -8.97 4.35 -8.46
N CYS A 27 -8.90 4.63 -9.75
CA CYS A 27 -9.03 5.98 -10.23
C CYS A 27 -10.49 6.31 -10.48
N GLY A 28 -11.01 7.31 -9.80
CA GLY A 28 -12.39 7.70 -9.98
C GLY A 28 -12.66 8.37 -11.31
N ASN A 29 -11.60 8.80 -11.99
CA ASN A 29 -11.76 9.48 -13.26
C ASN A 29 -11.88 8.50 -14.44
N CYS A 30 -11.02 7.49 -14.50
CA CYS A 30 -11.02 6.57 -15.61
C CYS A 30 -11.31 5.13 -15.19
N LEU A 31 -11.55 4.91 -13.91
CA LEU A 31 -11.92 3.60 -13.36
C LEU A 31 -10.81 2.56 -13.49
N ASN A 32 -9.58 3.01 -13.65
CA ASN A 32 -8.45 2.12 -13.72
C ASN A 32 -8.03 1.70 -12.32
N ILE A 33 -7.77 0.42 -12.13
CA ILE A 33 -7.26 -0.09 -10.86
C ILE A 33 -5.81 -0.41 -11.06
N PHE A 34 -4.95 0.11 -10.20
CA PHE A 34 -3.52 -0.09 -10.38
C PHE A 34 -2.84 -0.14 -9.02
N THR A 35 -1.61 -0.62 -9.02
CA THR A 35 -0.79 -0.68 -7.81
C THR A 35 0.25 0.41 -7.89
N PHE A 36 0.33 1.20 -6.84
CA PHE A 36 1.28 2.30 -6.77
C PHE A 36 2.39 1.96 -5.79
N VAL A 37 3.62 2.12 -6.22
CA VAL A 37 4.79 1.87 -5.37
C VAL A 37 5.26 3.20 -4.83
N TYR A 38 5.39 3.29 -3.52
CA TYR A 38 5.80 4.53 -2.87
C TYR A 38 7.13 4.31 -2.17
N SER A 39 7.84 5.42 -1.91
CA SER A 39 9.09 5.32 -1.17
C SER A 39 8.85 5.63 0.30
N ASP A 40 7.85 6.43 0.61
CA ASP A 40 7.54 6.73 2.00
C ASP A 40 6.05 7.00 2.14
N ILE A 41 5.56 6.94 3.37
CA ILE A 41 4.15 7.09 3.64
C ILE A 41 3.99 7.71 5.03
N TYR A 42 3.09 8.67 5.17
CA TYR A 42 2.91 9.39 6.42
C TYR A 42 1.44 9.57 6.73
N LEU A 43 1.14 9.67 8.01
CA LEU A 43 -0.20 10.01 8.47
C LEU A 43 -0.19 11.47 8.85
N LYS A 44 -1.01 12.28 8.18
CA LYS A 44 -1.09 13.69 8.47
C LYS A 44 -1.94 13.95 9.71
N GLY A 45 -1.77 15.13 10.25
CA GLY A 45 -2.55 15.50 11.42
C GLY A 45 -4.04 15.52 11.16
N SER A 46 -4.44 15.71 9.91
CA SER A 46 -5.86 15.71 9.55
C SER A 46 -6.41 14.29 9.45
N GLY A 47 -5.57 13.28 9.55
CA GLY A 47 -6.03 11.91 9.41
C GLY A 47 -5.83 11.34 8.02
N ASP A 48 -5.37 12.15 7.08
CA ASP A 48 -5.15 11.68 5.73
C ASP A 48 -3.80 11.02 5.60
N ILE A 49 -3.67 10.17 4.59
CA ILE A 49 -2.42 9.48 4.33
C ILE A 49 -1.71 10.17 3.17
N GLU A 50 -0.44 10.45 3.35
CA GLU A 50 0.34 11.09 2.31
C GLU A 50 1.41 10.13 1.83
N PHE A 51 1.58 10.03 0.52
CA PHE A 51 2.58 9.15 -0.08
C PHE A 51 3.67 9.98 -0.73
N VAL A 52 4.88 9.44 -0.73
CA VAL A 52 6.01 10.08 -1.41
C VAL A 52 6.57 9.07 -2.39
N PRO A 53 6.57 9.35 -3.66
CA PRO A 53 6.00 10.51 -4.33
C PRO A 53 4.48 10.47 -4.35
N GLU A 54 3.87 11.56 -4.76
CA GLU A 54 2.41 11.62 -4.80
C GLU A 54 1.88 10.67 -5.86
N PRO A 55 0.88 9.87 -5.54
CA PRO A 55 0.37 8.89 -6.51
C PRO A 55 -0.41 9.56 -7.63
N THR A 56 -0.27 9.03 -8.81
CA THR A 56 -1.04 9.49 -9.96
C THR A 56 -1.47 8.27 -10.75
N CYS A 57 -2.60 8.40 -11.40
CA CYS A 57 -3.08 7.31 -12.23
C CYS A 57 -2.19 7.18 -13.46
N PRO A 58 -1.63 6.01 -13.72
CA PRO A 58 -0.74 5.85 -14.88
C PRO A 58 -1.48 5.91 -16.20
N ARG A 59 -2.80 5.87 -16.17
CA ARG A 59 -3.55 5.88 -17.40
C ARG A 59 -4.02 7.27 -17.78
N CYS A 60 -4.54 8.03 -16.83
CA CYS A 60 -5.07 9.34 -17.16
C CYS A 60 -4.35 10.48 -16.44
N GLY A 61 -3.46 10.17 -15.51
CA GLY A 61 -2.68 11.19 -14.84
C GLY A 61 -3.37 11.88 -13.69
N ALA A 62 -4.60 11.48 -13.35
CA ALA A 62 -5.32 12.11 -12.26
C ALA A 62 -4.67 11.73 -10.94
N SER A 63 -4.64 12.66 -10.00
CA SER A 63 -4.13 12.34 -8.67
C SER A 63 -5.19 12.57 -7.61
N GLU A 64 -6.11 13.49 -7.83
CA GLU A 64 -7.11 13.80 -6.82
C GLU A 64 -8.30 12.87 -6.87
N GLU A 65 -8.39 12.08 -7.93
CA GLU A 65 -9.50 11.16 -8.10
C GLU A 65 -9.18 9.78 -7.59
N LEU A 66 -8.02 9.59 -7.00
CA LEU A 66 -7.61 8.27 -6.56
C LEU A 66 -8.23 7.92 -5.22
N VAL A 67 -8.72 6.70 -5.11
CA VAL A 67 -9.25 6.21 -3.83
C VAL A 67 -8.67 4.82 -3.63
N PHE A 68 -8.63 4.38 -2.39
CA PHE A 68 -8.16 3.04 -2.09
C PHE A 68 -9.21 2.03 -2.53
N THR A 69 -8.76 0.92 -3.11
CA THR A 69 -9.64 -0.22 -3.28
C THR A 69 -9.83 -0.87 -1.92
N ASP A 70 -10.74 -1.85 -1.84
CA ASP A 70 -10.92 -2.57 -0.58
C ASP A 70 -9.62 -3.19 -0.13
N TYR A 71 -8.87 -3.73 -1.06
CA TYR A 71 -7.60 -4.34 -0.73
C TYR A 71 -6.60 -3.29 -0.23
N GLY A 72 -6.54 -2.15 -0.91
CA GLY A 72 -5.64 -1.09 -0.49
C GLY A 72 -6.02 -0.52 0.86
N GLN A 73 -7.32 -0.34 1.09
CA GLN A 73 -7.79 0.18 2.36
C GLN A 73 -7.43 -0.78 3.49
N GLY A 74 -7.61 -2.07 3.26
CA GLY A 74 -7.26 -3.04 4.30
C GLY A 74 -5.79 -3.03 4.62
N LYS A 75 -4.96 -2.87 3.61
CA LYS A 75 -3.53 -2.83 3.85
C LYS A 75 -3.15 -1.59 4.65
N ILE A 76 -3.76 -0.44 4.35
CA ILE A 76 -3.48 0.77 5.09
C ILE A 76 -3.90 0.60 6.55
N GLU A 77 -5.03 -0.02 6.79
CA GLU A 77 -5.49 -0.21 8.16
C GLU A 77 -4.55 -1.11 8.94
N VAL A 78 -4.06 -2.15 8.30
CA VAL A 78 -3.10 -3.04 8.95
C VAL A 78 -1.83 -2.27 9.28
N MET A 79 -1.36 -1.43 8.37
CA MET A 79 -0.14 -0.70 8.61
C MET A 79 -0.31 0.34 9.72
N LEU A 80 -1.46 0.97 9.78
CA LEU A 80 -1.72 1.92 10.86
C LEU A 80 -1.76 1.20 12.20
N PHE A 81 -2.42 0.06 12.22
CA PHE A 81 -2.56 -0.70 13.43
C PHE A 81 -1.21 -1.23 13.92
N SER A 82 -0.33 -1.54 12.99
CA SER A 82 0.99 -2.06 13.32
C SER A 82 2.02 -0.98 13.58
N GLY A 83 1.66 0.27 13.41
CA GLY A 83 2.60 1.35 13.63
C GLY A 83 3.61 1.53 12.52
N LEU A 84 3.32 1.01 11.33
CA LEU A 84 4.25 1.11 10.23
C LEU A 84 4.14 2.43 9.47
N ILE A 85 3.12 3.20 9.72
CA ILE A 85 2.95 4.51 9.09
C ILE A 85 3.28 5.56 10.14
N ARG A 86 4.25 6.38 9.82
CA ARG A 86 4.69 7.38 10.77
C ARG A 86 3.82 8.61 10.68
N LYS A 87 3.71 9.32 11.78
CA LYS A 87 2.96 10.54 11.78
C LYS A 87 3.78 11.66 11.22
N ALA A 88 3.15 12.48 10.39
CA ALA A 88 3.81 13.67 9.87
C ALA A 88 3.72 14.75 10.93
N ARG A 89 4.72 15.64 10.92
CA ARG A 89 4.71 16.66 11.92
C ARG A 89 4.14 17.90 11.43
#